data_6db235ed9befb31b800b0ec1fc95cfb9
#
_entry.id   6db235ed9befb31b800b0ec1fc95cfb9
#
_cell.length_a   1.000
_cell.length_b   1.000
_cell.length_c   1.000
_cell.angle_alpha   90.00
_cell.angle_beta   90.00
_cell.angle_gamma   90.00
#
_symmetry.space_group_name_H-M   'P 1'
#
loop_
_entity.id
_entity.type
_entity.pdbx_description
1 polymer ?
#
loop_
_entity_poly.entity_id
_entity_poly.type
_entity_poly.pdbx_seq_one_letter_code
_entity_poly.pdbx_strand_id
1 'polypeptide(L)'
;MNLFYIIFAAVVIIMAAGIWIFFNYKPKKQKKTDSLFTDALNAMLRADKHKAIRLLKDIVKQDSGHVDAYLQLGSILRSDDPQRALKIHQMLTVRPNLDQNIQIEIYKSLAMDYEAIGNLKKSKREAEQILIIDKQNQWALSFLLNLGEKIKDWDYAEDKAKRLQKITGNHDNEELAKFLIFRSEEKIKRNEFTAAESLLNNAIKQAPEFGLPYKYLGEIRMANRDLVKAVECWEKFVNLSPENSHKVFDNIESALFDLGRYSEVEKFYRKVLVNDPTNIAGSLRLANVLNEKGEDQAAIKLVEGIINNGDPKISILLMKLKLSLSIQTPTELGHQIDDILNQIENIDD
;
A
#
# COMPACT_ATOMS: atom_id res chain seq x y z
N MET A 1 86.17 5.10 9.80
CA MET A 1 85.04 5.69 9.06
C MET A 1 84.01 4.67 8.63
N ASN A 2 84.40 3.41 8.41
CA ASN A 2 83.45 2.36 7.92
C ASN A 2 82.43 1.83 8.91
N LEU A 3 82.78 1.77 10.23
CA LEU A 3 81.87 1.19 11.26
C LEU A 3 80.62 2.05 11.49
N PHE A 4 80.76 3.38 11.44
CA PHE A 4 79.66 4.31 11.64
C PHE A 4 78.61 4.18 10.52
N TYR A 5 79.05 4.04 9.26
CA TYR A 5 78.15 3.89 8.10
C TYR A 5 77.40 2.52 8.13
N ILE A 6 78.05 1.48 8.64
CA ILE A 6 77.43 0.14 8.78
C ILE A 6 76.33 0.19 9.84
N ILE A 7 76.60 0.84 11.00
CA ILE A 7 75.59 0.99 12.07
C ILE A 7 74.41 1.86 11.61
N PHE A 8 74.68 2.95 10.87
CA PHE A 8 73.64 3.83 10.33
C PHE A 8 72.78 3.10 9.31
N ALA A 9 73.34 2.33 8.41
CA ALA A 9 72.60 1.52 7.41
C ALA A 9 71.72 0.46 8.09
N ALA A 10 72.25 -0.21 9.16
CA ALA A 10 71.47 -1.18 9.91
C ALA A 10 70.25 -0.56 10.61
N VAL A 11 70.39 0.64 11.19
CA VAL A 11 69.29 1.36 11.84
C VAL A 11 68.22 1.75 10.81
N VAL A 12 68.60 2.22 9.63
CA VAL A 12 67.67 2.56 8.56
C VAL A 12 66.91 1.33 8.05
N ILE A 13 67.57 0.20 7.91
CA ILE A 13 66.91 -1.07 7.48
C ILE A 13 65.92 -1.54 8.54
N ILE A 14 66.27 -1.46 9.82
CA ILE A 14 65.38 -1.85 10.95
C ILE A 14 64.15 -0.93 11.00
N MET A 15 64.31 0.37 10.80
CA MET A 15 63.19 1.31 10.75
C MET A 15 62.30 1.04 9.52
N ALA A 16 62.89 0.83 8.35
CA ALA A 16 62.17 0.51 7.15
C ALA A 16 61.37 -0.82 7.28
N ALA A 17 61.98 -1.84 7.86
CA ALA A 17 61.33 -3.13 8.19
C ALA A 17 60.21 -2.96 9.22
N GLY A 18 60.40 -2.14 10.24
CA GLY A 18 59.36 -1.80 11.22
C GLY A 18 58.16 -1.09 10.62
N ILE A 19 58.41 -0.10 9.76
CA ILE A 19 57.35 0.60 8.99
C ILE A 19 56.63 -0.35 8.06
N TRP A 20 57.38 -1.21 7.32
CA TRP A 20 56.80 -2.22 6.43
C TRP A 20 55.91 -3.22 7.18
N ILE A 21 56.35 -3.72 8.30
CA ILE A 21 55.57 -4.63 9.19
C ILE A 21 54.32 -3.90 9.71
N PHE A 22 54.46 -2.64 10.14
CA PHE A 22 53.35 -1.84 10.65
C PHE A 22 52.24 -1.66 9.60
N PHE A 23 52.60 -1.32 8.36
CA PHE A 23 51.66 -1.12 7.28
C PHE A 23 51.10 -2.45 6.69
N ASN A 24 51.84 -3.54 6.74
CA ASN A 24 51.42 -4.83 6.18
C ASN A 24 50.86 -5.81 7.21
N TYR A 25 50.97 -5.51 8.51
CA TYR A 25 50.43 -6.33 9.56
C TYR A 25 48.91 -6.15 9.67
N LYS A 26 48.15 -6.91 8.85
CA LYS A 26 46.72 -7.04 9.06
C LYS A 26 46.45 -7.94 10.26
N PRO A 27 45.88 -7.46 11.37
CA PRO A 27 45.67 -8.27 12.55
C PRO A 27 44.75 -9.45 12.24
N LYS A 28 45.11 -10.65 12.68
CA LYS A 28 44.29 -11.89 12.54
C LYS A 28 42.84 -11.75 13.02
N LYS A 29 42.54 -10.74 13.85
CA LYS A 29 41.20 -10.39 14.33
C LYS A 29 40.19 -10.13 13.23
N GLN A 30 40.61 -9.43 12.15
CA GLN A 30 39.69 -9.02 11.06
C GLN A 30 39.17 -10.22 10.30
N LYS A 31 40.01 -11.21 9.95
CA LYS A 31 39.61 -12.45 9.27
C LYS A 31 38.60 -13.28 10.10
N LYS A 32 38.71 -13.23 11.43
CA LYS A 32 37.81 -13.98 12.32
C LYS A 32 36.43 -13.31 12.41
N THR A 33 36.37 -11.99 12.45
CA THR A 33 35.11 -11.24 12.48
C THR A 33 34.37 -11.34 11.15
N ASP A 34 35.06 -11.31 10.01
CA ASP A 34 34.46 -11.47 8.68
C ASP A 34 33.80 -12.87 8.51
N SER A 35 34.45 -13.92 9.00
CA SER A 35 33.86 -15.27 9.00
C SER A 35 32.62 -15.36 9.89
N LEU A 36 32.69 -14.78 11.11
CA LEU A 36 31.52 -14.73 12.00
C LEU A 36 30.37 -13.90 11.44
N PHE A 37 30.68 -12.85 10.67
CA PHE A 37 29.67 -12.03 10.01
C PHE A 37 28.94 -12.81 8.91
N THR A 38 29.69 -13.56 8.12
CA THR A 38 29.11 -14.47 7.13
C THR A 38 28.19 -15.52 7.78
N ASP A 39 28.63 -16.11 8.91
CA ASP A 39 27.80 -17.05 9.66
C ASP A 39 26.54 -16.39 10.23
N ALA A 40 26.63 -15.13 10.68
CA ALA A 40 25.48 -14.37 11.15
C ALA A 40 24.47 -14.12 10.01
N LEU A 41 24.95 -13.71 8.83
CA LEU A 41 24.09 -13.52 7.64
C LEU A 41 23.42 -14.84 7.20
N ASN A 42 24.16 -15.96 7.23
CA ASN A 42 23.59 -17.27 6.96
C ASN A 42 22.52 -17.69 7.98
N ALA A 43 22.70 -17.33 9.26
CA ALA A 43 21.69 -17.56 10.29
C ALA A 43 20.44 -16.69 10.03
N MET A 44 20.60 -15.43 9.59
CA MET A 44 19.48 -14.57 9.20
C MET A 44 18.70 -15.13 8.00
N LEU A 45 19.39 -15.62 6.97
CA LEU A 45 18.77 -16.26 5.80
C LEU A 45 17.96 -17.51 6.15
N ARG A 46 18.39 -18.26 7.20
CA ARG A 46 17.66 -19.42 7.72
C ARG A 46 16.59 -19.07 8.76
N ALA A 47 16.31 -17.78 8.95
CA ALA A 47 15.40 -17.28 9.99
C ALA A 47 15.77 -17.68 11.43
N ASP A 48 17.04 -18.09 11.69
CA ASP A 48 17.55 -18.38 13.03
C ASP A 48 17.96 -17.07 13.72
N LYS A 49 16.95 -16.34 14.18
CA LYS A 49 17.09 -15.02 14.79
C LYS A 49 17.98 -15.04 16.03
N HIS A 50 17.86 -16.08 16.88
CA HIS A 50 18.64 -16.18 18.11
C HIS A 50 20.13 -16.38 17.83
N LYS A 51 20.46 -17.24 16.88
CA LYS A 51 21.85 -17.47 16.46
C LYS A 51 22.44 -16.22 15.82
N ALA A 52 21.70 -15.56 14.92
CA ALA A 52 22.13 -14.32 14.27
C ALA A 52 22.45 -13.22 15.31
N ILE A 53 21.55 -12.96 16.26
CA ILE A 53 21.76 -11.95 17.31
C ILE A 53 22.99 -12.27 18.15
N ARG A 54 23.20 -13.54 18.52
CA ARG A 54 24.36 -13.95 19.29
C ARG A 54 25.65 -13.67 18.52
N LEU A 55 25.75 -14.12 17.28
CA LEU A 55 26.93 -13.91 16.43
C LEU A 55 27.22 -12.43 16.20
N LEU A 56 26.19 -11.63 15.87
CA LEU A 56 26.34 -10.18 15.69
C LEU A 56 26.82 -9.48 16.98
N LYS A 57 26.30 -9.86 18.15
CA LYS A 57 26.79 -9.34 19.43
C LYS A 57 28.26 -9.70 19.70
N ASP A 58 28.67 -10.91 19.34
CA ASP A 58 30.06 -11.34 19.48
C ASP A 58 30.99 -10.55 18.58
N ILE A 59 30.55 -10.24 17.34
CA ILE A 59 31.31 -9.42 16.41
C ILE A 59 31.49 -8.01 16.96
N VAL A 60 30.40 -7.31 17.32
CA VAL A 60 30.49 -5.92 17.79
C VAL A 60 31.25 -5.78 19.10
N LYS A 61 31.34 -6.87 19.91
CA LYS A 61 32.17 -6.93 21.10
C LYS A 61 33.67 -7.09 20.78
N GLN A 62 33.99 -7.86 19.72
CA GLN A 62 35.38 -8.10 19.31
C GLN A 62 35.93 -6.97 18.44
N ASP A 63 35.08 -6.38 17.60
CA ASP A 63 35.40 -5.29 16.69
C ASP A 63 34.31 -4.20 16.76
N SER A 64 34.58 -3.20 17.59
CA SER A 64 33.68 -2.03 17.70
C SER A 64 33.63 -1.18 16.45
N GLY A 65 34.53 -1.39 15.47
CA GLY A 65 34.57 -0.71 14.17
C GLY A 65 33.64 -1.30 13.11
N HIS A 66 33.13 -2.52 13.33
CA HIS A 66 32.37 -3.25 12.31
C HIS A 66 30.94 -2.69 12.12
N VAL A 67 30.81 -1.67 11.27
CA VAL A 67 29.55 -0.91 11.04
C VAL A 67 28.42 -1.83 10.59
N ASP A 68 28.68 -2.72 9.62
CA ASP A 68 27.66 -3.63 9.05
C ASP A 68 27.07 -4.56 10.11
N ALA A 69 27.89 -5.04 11.06
CA ALA A 69 27.39 -5.87 12.15
C ALA A 69 26.44 -5.11 13.08
N TYR A 70 26.72 -3.82 13.36
CA TYR A 70 25.79 -2.98 14.11
C TYR A 70 24.48 -2.72 13.32
N LEU A 71 24.57 -2.42 12.03
CA LEU A 71 23.39 -2.23 11.16
C LEU A 71 22.49 -3.49 11.18
N GLN A 72 23.08 -4.67 10.97
CA GLN A 72 22.32 -5.92 11.01
C GLN A 72 21.76 -6.24 12.40
N LEU A 73 22.54 -5.98 13.47
CA LEU A 73 22.09 -6.20 14.84
C LEU A 73 20.88 -5.33 15.19
N GLY A 74 20.93 -4.04 14.85
CA GLY A 74 19.81 -3.15 15.07
C GLY A 74 18.60 -3.56 14.23
N SER A 75 18.80 -3.89 12.96
CA SER A 75 17.73 -4.30 12.05
C SER A 75 16.97 -5.54 12.53
N ILE A 76 17.69 -6.57 13.02
CA ILE A 76 17.06 -7.80 13.54
C ILE A 76 16.34 -7.57 14.88
N LEU A 77 16.79 -6.60 15.67
CA LEU A 77 16.16 -6.26 16.95
C LEU A 77 14.91 -5.37 16.79
N ARG A 78 14.75 -4.68 15.66
CA ARG A 78 13.68 -3.69 15.44
C ARG A 78 12.29 -4.27 15.71
N SER A 79 12.03 -5.52 15.33
CA SER A 79 10.73 -6.15 15.51
C SER A 79 10.36 -6.39 16.97
N ASP A 80 11.35 -6.66 17.85
CA ASP A 80 11.11 -7.03 19.24
C ASP A 80 11.37 -5.86 20.20
N ASP A 81 12.40 -5.06 19.91
CA ASP A 81 12.82 -3.93 20.73
C ASP A 81 13.29 -2.77 19.84
N PRO A 82 12.35 -2.01 19.26
CA PRO A 82 12.69 -0.91 18.36
C PRO A 82 13.45 0.23 19.05
N GLN A 83 13.28 0.40 20.37
CA GLN A 83 14.05 1.39 21.14
C GLN A 83 15.53 1.01 21.23
N ARG A 84 15.82 -0.27 21.38
CA ARG A 84 17.19 -0.77 21.40
C ARG A 84 17.82 -0.72 20.02
N ALA A 85 17.06 -1.06 18.96
CA ALA A 85 17.49 -0.90 17.57
C ALA A 85 17.91 0.55 17.28
N LEU A 86 17.05 1.51 17.64
CA LEU A 86 17.32 2.94 17.50
C LEU A 86 18.62 3.35 18.20
N LYS A 87 18.84 2.93 19.45
CA LYS A 87 20.08 3.25 20.18
C LYS A 87 21.32 2.73 19.44
N ILE A 88 21.24 1.51 18.91
CA ILE A 88 22.35 0.89 18.17
C ILE A 88 22.66 1.70 16.89
N HIS A 89 21.63 2.06 16.11
CA HIS A 89 21.86 2.82 14.89
C HIS A 89 22.29 4.27 15.15
N GLN A 90 21.79 4.90 16.22
CA GLN A 90 22.26 6.24 16.63
C GLN A 90 23.76 6.28 16.96
N MET A 91 24.31 5.21 17.57
CA MET A 91 25.75 5.14 17.82
C MET A 91 26.60 5.16 16.55
N LEU A 92 26.03 4.83 15.39
CA LEU A 92 26.74 4.86 14.11
C LEU A 92 26.84 6.27 13.53
N THR A 93 25.91 7.17 13.84
CA THR A 93 25.90 8.54 13.26
C THR A 93 27.08 9.40 13.69
N VAL A 94 27.72 9.10 14.80
CA VAL A 94 28.86 9.87 15.34
C VAL A 94 30.22 9.32 14.89
N ARG A 95 30.23 8.28 14.06
CA ARG A 95 31.49 7.68 13.58
C ARG A 95 32.11 8.55 12.48
N PRO A 96 33.42 8.76 12.50
CA PRO A 96 34.10 9.54 11.47
C PRO A 96 34.29 8.70 10.19
N ASN A 97 34.49 9.40 9.07
CA ASN A 97 34.93 8.83 7.78
C ASN A 97 34.04 7.72 7.21
N LEU A 98 32.72 7.80 7.43
CA LEU A 98 31.75 6.91 6.79
C LEU A 98 31.57 7.30 5.31
N ASP A 99 31.62 6.33 4.42
CA ASP A 99 31.26 6.55 3.02
C ASP A 99 29.77 6.86 2.86
N GLN A 100 29.39 7.41 1.71
CA GLN A 100 28.01 7.85 1.43
C GLN A 100 27.01 6.69 1.48
N ASN A 101 27.40 5.50 1.03
CA ASN A 101 26.50 4.33 1.02
C ASN A 101 26.20 3.88 2.45
N ILE A 102 27.21 3.85 3.31
CA ILE A 102 27.04 3.51 4.73
C ILE A 102 26.18 4.58 5.43
N GLN A 103 26.38 5.87 5.13
CA GLN A 103 25.55 6.93 5.68
C GLN A 103 24.08 6.76 5.27
N ILE A 104 23.80 6.42 4.02
CA ILE A 104 22.45 6.13 3.52
C ILE A 104 21.83 4.96 4.30
N GLU A 105 22.56 3.84 4.49
CA GLU A 105 22.04 2.68 5.24
C GLU A 105 21.78 3.00 6.72
N ILE A 106 22.59 3.86 7.34
CA ILE A 106 22.35 4.34 8.71
C ILE A 106 21.07 5.17 8.77
N TYR A 107 20.89 6.16 7.88
CA TYR A 107 19.69 6.99 7.86
C TYR A 107 18.43 6.18 7.54
N LYS A 108 18.54 5.21 6.63
CA LYS A 108 17.47 4.25 6.33
C LYS A 108 17.07 3.46 7.57
N SER A 109 18.04 2.92 8.28
CA SER A 109 17.81 2.17 9.51
C SER A 109 17.16 3.03 10.60
N LEU A 110 17.63 4.27 10.79
CA LEU A 110 17.04 5.22 11.73
C LEU A 110 15.60 5.62 11.35
N ALA A 111 15.34 5.87 10.06
CA ALA A 111 13.99 6.17 9.57
C ALA A 111 13.01 5.05 9.91
N MET A 112 13.41 3.79 9.66
CA MET A 112 12.61 2.61 9.97
C MET A 112 12.44 2.40 11.48
N ASP A 113 13.47 2.67 12.29
CA ASP A 113 13.40 2.56 13.76
C ASP A 113 12.42 3.60 14.33
N TYR A 114 12.51 4.85 13.86
CA TYR A 114 11.59 5.89 14.29
C TYR A 114 10.15 5.62 13.85
N GLU A 115 9.94 5.02 12.67
CA GLU A 115 8.62 4.56 12.24
C GLU A 115 8.07 3.47 13.15
N ALA A 116 8.89 2.45 13.49
CA ALA A 116 8.53 1.36 14.37
C ALA A 116 8.14 1.83 15.79
N ILE A 117 8.73 2.95 16.25
CA ILE A 117 8.39 3.59 17.53
C ILE A 117 7.16 4.49 17.43
N GLY A 118 6.66 4.76 16.21
CA GLY A 118 5.56 5.69 15.94
C GLY A 118 5.98 7.16 15.87
N ASN A 119 7.27 7.49 15.91
CA ASN A 119 7.76 8.86 15.78
C ASN A 119 7.93 9.26 14.31
N LEU A 120 6.78 9.44 13.62
CA LEU A 120 6.75 9.70 12.18
C LEU A 120 7.48 10.99 11.78
N LYS A 121 7.51 12.00 12.65
CA LYS A 121 8.23 13.26 12.39
C LYS A 121 9.74 13.05 12.29
N LYS A 122 10.33 12.28 13.22
CA LYS A 122 11.77 11.96 13.17
C LYS A 122 12.06 10.98 12.04
N SER A 123 11.19 9.99 11.81
CA SER A 123 11.29 9.07 10.69
C SER A 123 11.40 9.82 9.35
N LYS A 124 10.50 10.79 9.11
CA LYS A 124 10.52 11.67 7.93
C LYS A 124 11.86 12.39 7.79
N ARG A 125 12.34 12.99 8.88
CA ARG A 125 13.62 13.73 8.89
C ARG A 125 14.81 12.85 8.50
N GLU A 126 14.93 11.65 9.06
CA GLU A 126 16.04 10.76 8.75
C GLU A 126 15.98 10.26 7.29
N ALA A 127 14.79 9.96 6.77
CA ALA A 127 14.64 9.60 5.36
C ALA A 127 14.94 10.78 4.40
N GLU A 128 14.66 12.02 4.80
CA GLU A 128 15.02 13.22 4.04
C GLU A 128 16.54 13.44 3.98
N GLN A 129 17.31 13.02 5.01
CA GLN A 129 18.78 13.07 4.95
C GLN A 129 19.33 12.21 3.80
N ILE A 130 18.69 11.09 3.49
CA ILE A 130 19.08 10.26 2.34
C ILE A 130 18.96 11.07 1.04
N LEU A 131 17.86 11.83 0.87
CA LEU A 131 17.65 12.66 -0.32
C LEU A 131 18.60 13.87 -0.43
N ILE A 132 19.28 14.25 0.65
CA ILE A 132 20.36 15.25 0.61
C ILE A 132 21.62 14.63 -0.01
N ILE A 133 21.91 13.36 0.32
CA ILE A 133 23.08 12.63 -0.19
C ILE A 133 22.82 12.17 -1.63
N ASP A 134 21.67 11.52 -1.86
CA ASP A 134 21.24 11.00 -3.15
C ASP A 134 19.80 11.46 -3.45
N LYS A 135 19.67 12.51 -4.28
CA LYS A 135 18.39 13.12 -4.65
C LYS A 135 17.43 12.17 -5.38
N GLN A 136 17.97 11.11 -5.98
CA GLN A 136 17.20 10.13 -6.77
C GLN A 136 17.04 8.79 -6.05
N ASN A 137 17.31 8.72 -4.77
CA ASN A 137 17.19 7.50 -3.99
C ASN A 137 15.74 6.99 -3.97
N GLN A 138 15.49 5.91 -4.71
CA GLN A 138 14.16 5.35 -4.89
C GLN A 138 13.56 4.86 -3.55
N TRP A 139 14.38 4.24 -2.69
CA TRP A 139 13.91 3.77 -1.40
C TRP A 139 13.41 4.94 -0.54
N ALA A 140 14.19 6.02 -0.46
CA ALA A 140 13.81 7.18 0.34
C ALA A 140 12.56 7.87 -0.20
N LEU A 141 12.41 7.99 -1.53
CA LEU A 141 11.21 8.55 -2.15
C LEU A 141 9.98 7.69 -1.87
N SER A 142 10.06 6.36 -2.03
CA SER A 142 8.97 5.44 -1.73
C SER A 142 8.60 5.46 -0.25
N PHE A 143 9.59 5.45 0.64
CA PHE A 143 9.37 5.51 2.08
C PHE A 143 8.69 6.82 2.50
N LEU A 144 9.15 7.95 1.98
CA LEU A 144 8.58 9.28 2.26
C LEU A 144 7.19 9.47 1.65
N LEU A 145 6.91 8.87 0.48
CA LEU A 145 5.59 8.80 -0.10
C LEU A 145 4.61 8.10 0.86
N ASN A 146 4.93 6.86 1.25
CA ASN A 146 4.11 6.08 2.17
C ASN A 146 3.91 6.82 3.52
N LEU A 147 4.94 7.49 3.99
CA LEU A 147 4.87 8.26 5.24
C LEU A 147 3.96 9.49 5.09
N GLY A 148 4.03 10.19 3.95
CA GLY A 148 3.14 11.30 3.59
C GLY A 148 1.68 10.86 3.57
N GLU A 149 1.37 9.73 2.96
CA GLU A 149 0.03 9.13 2.94
C GLU A 149 -0.44 8.78 4.36
N LYS A 150 0.41 8.16 5.16
CA LYS A 150 0.10 7.77 6.54
C LYS A 150 -0.25 8.95 7.44
N ILE A 151 0.41 10.09 7.25
CA ILE A 151 0.13 11.34 8.00
C ILE A 151 -0.88 12.25 7.29
N LYS A 152 -1.39 11.84 6.11
CA LYS A 152 -2.33 12.58 5.25
C LYS A 152 -1.80 13.94 4.77
N ASP A 153 -0.48 14.04 4.60
CA ASP A 153 0.16 15.19 3.94
C ASP A 153 0.19 14.95 2.43
N TRP A 154 -0.98 15.17 1.78
CA TRP A 154 -1.21 14.79 0.40
C TRP A 154 -0.35 15.55 -0.59
N ASP A 155 -0.02 16.82 -0.32
CA ASP A 155 0.86 17.63 -1.17
C ASP A 155 2.29 17.08 -1.13
N TYR A 156 2.75 16.70 0.06
CA TYR A 156 4.06 16.08 0.25
C TYR A 156 4.14 14.71 -0.43
N ALA A 157 3.10 13.88 -0.26
CA ALA A 157 3.01 12.55 -0.88
C ALA A 157 3.03 12.67 -2.41
N GLU A 158 2.22 13.57 -2.98
CA GLU A 158 2.17 13.84 -4.42
C GLU A 158 3.54 14.28 -4.99
N ASP A 159 4.29 15.15 -4.29
CA ASP A 159 5.65 15.54 -4.70
C ASP A 159 6.57 14.31 -4.77
N LYS A 160 6.51 13.42 -3.77
CA LYS A 160 7.36 12.22 -3.77
C LYS A 160 6.95 11.22 -4.85
N ALA A 161 5.64 11.02 -5.09
CA ALA A 161 5.13 10.19 -6.16
C ALA A 161 5.61 10.70 -7.53
N LYS A 162 5.45 12.00 -7.82
CA LYS A 162 5.93 12.62 -9.07
C LYS A 162 7.42 12.41 -9.30
N ARG A 163 8.23 12.59 -8.25
CA ARG A 163 9.67 12.37 -8.33
C ARG A 163 10.02 10.91 -8.57
N LEU A 164 9.32 10.00 -7.89
CA LEU A 164 9.52 8.56 -8.05
C LEU A 164 9.16 8.11 -9.46
N GLN A 165 8.00 8.52 -9.99
CA GLN A 165 7.57 8.23 -11.36
C GLN A 165 8.57 8.74 -12.40
N LYS A 166 9.11 9.95 -12.20
CA LYS A 166 10.14 10.51 -13.09
C LYS A 166 11.42 9.67 -13.13
N ILE A 167 11.82 9.08 -12.00
CA ILE A 167 13.04 8.27 -11.90
C ILE A 167 12.82 6.87 -12.45
N THR A 168 11.67 6.27 -12.16
CA THR A 168 11.33 4.90 -12.59
C THR A 168 10.87 4.83 -14.04
N GLY A 169 10.48 5.97 -14.64
CA GLY A 169 9.86 6.02 -15.97
C GLY A 169 8.43 5.48 -16.00
N ASN A 170 7.87 5.12 -14.86
CA ASN A 170 6.49 4.63 -14.76
C ASN A 170 5.55 5.81 -14.47
N HIS A 171 4.78 6.22 -15.48
CA HIS A 171 3.84 7.33 -15.38
C HIS A 171 2.44 6.80 -15.06
N ASP A 172 2.04 6.86 -13.80
CA ASP A 172 0.69 6.52 -13.33
C ASP A 172 -0.08 7.81 -13.01
N ASN A 173 -0.90 8.24 -13.97
CA ASN A 173 -1.73 9.42 -13.82
C ASN A 173 -2.87 9.21 -12.80
N GLU A 174 -3.34 7.98 -12.63
CA GLU A 174 -4.39 7.67 -11.65
C GLU A 174 -3.86 7.77 -10.22
N GLU A 175 -2.62 7.28 -9.98
CA GLU A 175 -1.96 7.46 -8.69
C GLU A 175 -1.89 8.94 -8.30
N LEU A 176 -1.46 9.79 -9.24
CA LEU A 176 -1.38 11.23 -8.97
C LEU A 176 -2.77 11.87 -8.81
N ALA A 177 -3.76 11.43 -9.58
CA ALA A 177 -5.13 11.91 -9.45
C ALA A 177 -5.76 11.56 -8.09
N LYS A 178 -5.37 10.43 -7.48
CA LYS A 178 -5.83 10.05 -6.12
C LYS A 178 -5.49 11.10 -5.06
N PHE A 179 -4.33 11.76 -5.15
CA PHE A 179 -3.98 12.83 -4.19
C PHE A 179 -4.91 14.03 -4.30
N LEU A 180 -5.34 14.38 -5.53
CA LEU A 180 -6.35 15.43 -5.74
C LEU A 180 -7.69 15.03 -5.13
N ILE A 181 -8.07 13.77 -5.25
CA ILE A 181 -9.30 13.24 -4.65
C ILE A 181 -9.23 13.28 -3.11
N PHE A 182 -8.15 12.82 -2.49
CA PHE A 182 -8.00 12.86 -1.04
C PHE A 182 -8.09 14.29 -0.48
N ARG A 183 -7.49 15.26 -1.17
CA ARG A 183 -7.66 16.68 -0.83
C ARG A 183 -9.09 17.14 -1.01
N SER A 184 -9.78 16.68 -2.07
CA SER A 184 -11.20 17.03 -2.28
C SER A 184 -12.11 16.46 -1.19
N GLU A 185 -11.85 15.25 -0.70
CA GLU A 185 -12.60 14.66 0.42
C GLU A 185 -12.50 15.52 1.69
N GLU A 186 -11.31 16.09 1.98
CA GLU A 186 -11.16 16.99 3.11
C GLU A 186 -11.97 18.29 2.92
N LYS A 187 -12.03 18.78 1.68
CA LYS A 187 -12.86 19.95 1.33
C LYS A 187 -14.35 19.65 1.45
N ILE A 188 -14.79 18.49 0.98
CA ILE A 188 -16.18 18.03 1.11
C ILE A 188 -16.59 17.96 2.59
N LYS A 189 -15.75 17.38 3.45
CA LYS A 189 -16.00 17.29 4.90
C LYS A 189 -16.15 18.65 5.58
N ARG A 190 -15.57 19.70 4.98
CA ARG A 190 -15.69 21.10 5.45
C ARG A 190 -16.79 21.88 4.72
N ASN A 191 -17.57 21.23 3.86
CA ASN A 191 -18.58 21.84 2.98
C ASN A 191 -18.02 22.90 2.00
N GLU A 192 -16.70 22.83 1.70
CA GLU A 192 -16.02 23.70 0.74
C GLU A 192 -16.19 23.14 -0.69
N PHE A 193 -17.44 22.98 -1.15
CA PHE A 193 -17.79 22.23 -2.37
C PHE A 193 -17.14 22.80 -3.63
N THR A 194 -17.08 24.12 -3.79
CA THR A 194 -16.44 24.75 -4.97
C THR A 194 -14.95 24.41 -5.08
N ALA A 195 -14.24 24.41 -3.96
CA ALA A 195 -12.83 24.04 -3.91
C ALA A 195 -12.66 22.54 -4.21
N ALA A 196 -13.53 21.68 -3.67
CA ALA A 196 -13.54 20.25 -3.94
C ALA A 196 -13.79 19.94 -5.42
N GLU A 197 -14.78 20.59 -6.04
CA GLU A 197 -15.06 20.45 -7.47
C GLU A 197 -13.87 20.82 -8.35
N SER A 198 -13.15 21.89 -8.00
CA SER A 198 -11.93 22.29 -8.74
C SER A 198 -10.86 21.19 -8.70
N LEU A 199 -10.63 20.57 -7.54
CA LEU A 199 -9.69 19.48 -7.37
C LEU A 199 -10.13 18.23 -8.16
N LEU A 200 -11.41 17.86 -8.10
CA LEU A 200 -11.96 16.72 -8.83
C LEU A 200 -11.88 16.91 -10.35
N ASN A 201 -12.19 18.12 -10.84
CA ASN A 201 -12.04 18.44 -12.26
C ASN A 201 -10.57 18.37 -12.72
N ASN A 202 -9.62 18.75 -11.86
CA ASN A 202 -8.20 18.59 -12.17
C ASN A 202 -7.80 17.09 -12.18
N ALA A 203 -8.36 16.27 -11.27
CA ALA A 203 -8.16 14.82 -11.28
C ALA A 203 -8.66 14.19 -12.59
N ILE A 204 -9.85 14.60 -13.08
CA ILE A 204 -10.39 14.15 -14.37
C ILE A 204 -9.49 14.56 -15.54
N LYS A 205 -8.97 15.79 -15.55
CA LYS A 205 -8.03 16.23 -16.59
C LYS A 205 -6.74 15.41 -16.60
N GLN A 206 -6.28 15.00 -15.44
CA GLN A 206 -5.05 14.23 -15.27
C GLN A 206 -5.23 12.76 -15.65
N ALA A 207 -6.37 12.15 -15.30
CA ALA A 207 -6.71 10.77 -15.57
C ALA A 207 -8.19 10.68 -16.03
N PRO A 208 -8.49 10.90 -17.34
CA PRO A 208 -9.86 10.96 -17.85
C PRO A 208 -10.66 9.67 -17.67
N GLU A 209 -9.99 8.51 -17.72
CA GLU A 209 -10.62 7.19 -17.58
C GLU A 209 -10.77 6.75 -16.10
N PHE A 210 -10.27 7.55 -15.17
CA PHE A 210 -10.39 7.24 -13.75
C PHE A 210 -11.78 7.62 -13.22
N GLY A 211 -12.60 6.63 -12.88
CA GLY A 211 -14.01 6.84 -12.49
C GLY A 211 -14.19 7.55 -11.14
N LEU A 212 -13.27 7.37 -10.19
CA LEU A 212 -13.46 7.81 -8.80
C LEU A 212 -13.79 9.31 -8.60
N PRO A 213 -13.23 10.27 -9.36
CA PRO A 213 -13.64 11.67 -9.25
C PRO A 213 -15.13 11.91 -9.50
N TYR A 214 -15.74 11.14 -10.42
CA TYR A 214 -17.16 11.28 -10.74
C TYR A 214 -18.06 10.82 -9.58
N LYS A 215 -17.63 9.82 -8.79
CA LYS A 215 -18.34 9.42 -7.57
C LYS A 215 -18.50 10.61 -6.63
N TYR A 216 -17.39 11.29 -6.31
CA TYR A 216 -17.40 12.44 -5.40
C TYR A 216 -18.08 13.69 -5.97
N LEU A 217 -18.00 13.92 -7.29
CA LEU A 217 -18.79 14.96 -7.93
C LEU A 217 -20.30 14.71 -7.78
N GLY A 218 -20.74 13.46 -7.93
CA GLY A 218 -22.13 13.09 -7.69
C GLY A 218 -22.58 13.39 -6.25
N GLU A 219 -21.73 13.08 -5.26
CA GLU A 219 -22.00 13.41 -3.84
C GLU A 219 -22.14 14.93 -3.62
N ILE A 220 -21.27 15.73 -4.22
CA ILE A 220 -21.37 17.21 -4.15
C ILE A 220 -22.66 17.71 -4.82
N ARG A 221 -23.02 17.17 -6.01
CA ARG A 221 -24.26 17.52 -6.71
C ARG A 221 -25.50 17.18 -5.90
N MET A 222 -25.51 16.01 -5.25
CA MET A 222 -26.56 15.61 -4.33
C MET A 222 -26.69 16.57 -3.14
N ALA A 223 -25.56 16.93 -2.51
CA ALA A 223 -25.53 17.89 -1.42
C ALA A 223 -26.09 19.26 -1.83
N ASN A 224 -25.86 19.69 -3.08
CA ASN A 224 -26.38 20.91 -3.67
C ASN A 224 -27.81 20.78 -4.22
N ARG A 225 -28.48 19.63 -4.02
CA ARG A 225 -29.82 19.32 -4.54
C ARG A 225 -29.94 19.30 -6.07
N ASP A 226 -28.83 19.20 -6.80
CA ASP A 226 -28.79 19.01 -8.26
C ASP A 226 -28.81 17.51 -8.58
N LEU A 227 -29.97 16.87 -8.31
CA LEU A 227 -30.11 15.40 -8.40
C LEU A 227 -29.89 14.88 -9.80
N VAL A 228 -30.25 15.64 -10.82
CA VAL A 228 -30.05 15.23 -12.24
C VAL A 228 -28.56 15.09 -12.53
N LYS A 229 -27.77 16.10 -12.21
CA LYS A 229 -26.31 16.02 -12.40
C LYS A 229 -25.64 15.02 -11.48
N ALA A 230 -26.19 14.77 -10.28
CA ALA A 230 -25.70 13.74 -9.39
C ALA A 230 -25.78 12.36 -10.07
N VAL A 231 -26.95 12.01 -10.63
CA VAL A 231 -27.15 10.75 -11.37
C VAL A 231 -26.23 10.67 -12.58
N GLU A 232 -26.09 11.73 -13.38
CA GLU A 232 -25.16 11.77 -14.52
C GLU A 232 -23.71 11.49 -14.10
N CYS A 233 -23.26 12.05 -12.98
CA CYS A 233 -21.91 11.81 -12.47
C CYS A 233 -21.74 10.35 -12.01
N TRP A 234 -22.69 9.80 -11.27
CA TRP A 234 -22.62 8.42 -10.81
C TRP A 234 -22.74 7.40 -11.94
N GLU A 235 -23.54 7.68 -13.00
CA GLU A 235 -23.54 6.85 -14.20
C GLU A 235 -22.17 6.83 -14.90
N LYS A 236 -21.47 7.96 -14.95
CA LYS A 236 -20.09 8.00 -15.47
C LYS A 236 -19.16 7.16 -14.61
N PHE A 237 -19.26 7.26 -13.26
CA PHE A 237 -18.50 6.42 -12.36
C PHE A 237 -18.74 4.93 -12.63
N VAL A 238 -20.01 4.50 -12.76
CA VAL A 238 -20.38 3.11 -13.04
C VAL A 238 -19.79 2.61 -14.35
N ASN A 239 -19.80 3.45 -15.40
CA ASN A 239 -19.26 3.08 -16.70
C ASN A 239 -17.72 2.96 -16.69
N LEU A 240 -17.01 3.81 -15.91
CA LEU A 240 -15.54 3.82 -15.84
C LEU A 240 -14.98 2.86 -14.77
N SER A 241 -15.80 2.45 -13.82
CA SER A 241 -15.40 1.54 -12.73
C SER A 241 -16.49 0.50 -12.46
N PRO A 242 -16.74 -0.44 -13.40
CA PRO A 242 -17.84 -1.41 -13.29
C PRO A 242 -17.72 -2.28 -12.03
N GLU A 243 -16.50 -2.67 -11.64
CA GLU A 243 -16.19 -3.47 -10.45
C GLU A 243 -16.58 -2.77 -9.14
N ASN A 244 -16.62 -1.44 -9.14
CA ASN A 244 -16.98 -0.60 -7.99
C ASN A 244 -18.39 -0.01 -8.09
N SER A 245 -19.15 -0.31 -9.14
CA SER A 245 -20.45 0.28 -9.49
C SER A 245 -21.46 0.24 -8.34
N HIS A 246 -21.45 -0.85 -7.56
CA HIS A 246 -22.33 -1.07 -6.42
C HIS A 246 -22.25 0.02 -5.33
N LYS A 247 -21.14 0.77 -5.28
CA LYS A 247 -20.91 1.84 -4.28
C LYS A 247 -21.84 3.05 -4.44
N VAL A 248 -22.52 3.18 -5.57
CA VAL A 248 -23.40 4.31 -5.87
C VAL A 248 -24.84 3.90 -6.20
N PHE A 249 -25.18 2.63 -6.14
CA PHE A 249 -26.52 2.16 -6.49
C PHE A 249 -27.62 2.78 -5.63
N ASP A 250 -27.44 2.75 -4.30
CA ASP A 250 -28.38 3.36 -3.37
C ASP A 250 -28.57 4.87 -3.61
N ASN A 251 -27.48 5.55 -3.95
CA ASN A 251 -27.50 6.98 -4.23
C ASN A 251 -28.28 7.29 -5.52
N ILE A 252 -28.08 6.47 -6.57
CA ILE A 252 -28.80 6.63 -7.86
C ILE A 252 -30.28 6.33 -7.68
N GLU A 253 -30.61 5.23 -7.00
CA GLU A 253 -32.02 4.87 -6.70
C GLU A 253 -32.72 6.00 -5.94
N SER A 254 -32.12 6.46 -4.83
CA SER A 254 -32.67 7.54 -4.03
C SER A 254 -32.88 8.82 -4.84
N ALA A 255 -31.88 9.23 -5.64
CA ALA A 255 -31.98 10.43 -6.47
C ALA A 255 -33.07 10.29 -7.55
N LEU A 256 -33.21 9.12 -8.18
CA LEU A 256 -34.24 8.87 -9.18
C LEU A 256 -35.64 8.83 -8.56
N PHE A 257 -35.79 8.28 -7.35
CA PHE A 257 -37.04 8.31 -6.58
C PHE A 257 -37.44 9.73 -6.19
N ASP A 258 -36.50 10.52 -5.68
CA ASP A 258 -36.73 11.93 -5.34
C ASP A 258 -37.15 12.78 -6.56
N LEU A 259 -36.68 12.40 -7.76
CA LEU A 259 -37.05 13.00 -9.03
C LEU A 259 -38.39 12.47 -9.60
N GLY A 260 -39.00 11.45 -8.99
CA GLY A 260 -40.18 10.78 -9.54
C GLY A 260 -39.93 9.94 -10.80
N ARG A 261 -38.66 9.61 -11.08
CA ARG A 261 -38.19 8.93 -12.29
C ARG A 261 -38.06 7.41 -12.07
N TYR A 262 -39.07 6.78 -11.46
CA TYR A 262 -39.06 5.37 -11.05
C TYR A 262 -38.75 4.39 -12.19
N SER A 263 -39.28 4.66 -13.41
CA SER A 263 -39.03 3.79 -14.55
C SER A 263 -37.56 3.80 -15.04
N GLU A 264 -36.77 4.76 -14.62
CA GLU A 264 -35.36 4.85 -15.01
C GLU A 264 -34.44 3.97 -14.16
N VAL A 265 -34.88 3.55 -12.97
CA VAL A 265 -34.12 2.62 -12.11
C VAL A 265 -33.91 1.28 -12.84
N GLU A 266 -34.96 0.75 -13.46
CA GLU A 266 -34.86 -0.48 -14.27
C GLU A 266 -33.89 -0.29 -15.45
N LYS A 267 -34.05 0.81 -16.21
CA LYS A 267 -33.19 1.12 -17.36
C LYS A 267 -31.73 1.24 -16.95
N PHE A 268 -31.48 1.84 -15.79
CA PHE A 268 -30.14 1.96 -15.25
C PHE A 268 -29.51 0.58 -14.99
N TYR A 269 -30.20 -0.33 -14.29
CA TYR A 269 -29.65 -1.66 -14.01
C TYR A 269 -29.50 -2.52 -15.25
N ARG A 270 -30.42 -2.40 -16.22
CA ARG A 270 -30.25 -3.06 -17.53
C ARG A 270 -28.98 -2.58 -18.24
N LYS A 271 -28.68 -1.26 -18.18
CA LYS A 271 -27.46 -0.69 -18.76
C LYS A 271 -26.21 -1.18 -18.01
N VAL A 272 -26.26 -1.28 -16.67
CA VAL A 272 -25.17 -1.87 -15.87
C VAL A 272 -24.84 -3.28 -16.35
N LEU A 273 -25.87 -4.12 -16.58
CA LEU A 273 -25.68 -5.50 -17.00
C LEU A 273 -25.29 -5.66 -18.48
N VAL A 274 -25.57 -4.66 -19.33
CA VAL A 274 -25.03 -4.62 -20.70
C VAL A 274 -23.52 -4.37 -20.68
N ASN A 275 -23.04 -3.50 -19.78
CA ASN A 275 -21.63 -3.18 -19.66
C ASN A 275 -20.84 -4.25 -18.88
N ASP A 276 -21.46 -4.85 -17.86
CA ASP A 276 -20.89 -5.92 -17.04
C ASP A 276 -21.96 -7.00 -16.76
N PRO A 277 -22.09 -7.99 -17.63
CA PRO A 277 -23.05 -9.09 -17.46
C PRO A 277 -22.82 -9.93 -16.20
N THR A 278 -21.63 -9.84 -15.60
CA THR A 278 -21.26 -10.59 -14.38
C THR A 278 -21.52 -9.81 -13.10
N ASN A 279 -22.10 -8.62 -13.18
CA ASN A 279 -22.39 -7.76 -12.04
C ASN A 279 -23.52 -8.30 -11.17
N ILE A 280 -23.13 -9.09 -10.17
CA ILE A 280 -24.09 -9.73 -9.25
C ILE A 280 -24.94 -8.70 -8.52
N ALA A 281 -24.34 -7.61 -8.03
CA ALA A 281 -25.08 -6.56 -7.33
C ALA A 281 -26.13 -5.89 -8.21
N GLY A 282 -25.78 -5.57 -9.46
CA GLY A 282 -26.71 -5.02 -10.45
C GLY A 282 -27.83 -6.00 -10.79
N SER A 283 -27.51 -7.29 -10.93
CA SER A 283 -28.50 -8.34 -11.20
C SER A 283 -29.52 -8.50 -10.07
N LEU A 284 -29.04 -8.52 -8.82
CA LEU A 284 -29.93 -8.62 -7.66
C LEU A 284 -30.83 -7.39 -7.52
N ARG A 285 -30.30 -6.19 -7.80
CA ARG A 285 -31.11 -4.96 -7.81
C ARG A 285 -32.17 -4.96 -8.93
N LEU A 286 -31.78 -5.36 -10.15
CA LEU A 286 -32.74 -5.50 -11.24
C LEU A 286 -33.83 -6.53 -10.94
N ALA A 287 -33.47 -7.67 -10.36
CA ALA A 287 -34.44 -8.69 -9.96
C ALA A 287 -35.45 -8.15 -8.95
N ASN A 288 -35.01 -7.36 -7.96
CA ASN A 288 -35.92 -6.69 -7.02
C ASN A 288 -36.88 -5.72 -7.72
N VAL A 289 -36.35 -4.87 -8.63
CA VAL A 289 -37.17 -3.90 -9.39
C VAL A 289 -38.23 -4.60 -10.22
N LEU A 290 -37.86 -5.71 -10.88
CA LEU A 290 -38.81 -6.52 -11.66
C LEU A 290 -39.89 -7.16 -10.78
N ASN A 291 -39.51 -7.70 -9.62
CA ASN A 291 -40.45 -8.26 -8.67
C ASN A 291 -41.44 -7.21 -8.13
N GLU A 292 -40.98 -6.01 -7.78
CA GLU A 292 -41.83 -4.89 -7.32
C GLU A 292 -42.80 -4.42 -8.40
N LYS A 293 -42.49 -4.63 -9.68
CA LYS A 293 -43.36 -4.35 -10.83
C LYS A 293 -44.34 -5.51 -11.12
N GLY A 294 -44.24 -6.66 -10.40
CA GLY A 294 -45.01 -7.87 -10.66
C GLY A 294 -44.48 -8.68 -11.86
N GLU A 295 -43.27 -8.40 -12.33
CA GLU A 295 -42.62 -9.13 -13.42
C GLU A 295 -41.82 -10.35 -12.86
N ASP A 296 -42.41 -11.15 -12.00
CA ASP A 296 -41.76 -12.20 -11.20
C ASP A 296 -41.04 -13.24 -12.06
N GLN A 297 -41.65 -13.64 -13.19
CA GLN A 297 -41.03 -14.58 -14.14
C GLN A 297 -39.75 -14.05 -14.76
N ALA A 298 -39.69 -12.75 -15.06
CA ALA A 298 -38.50 -12.11 -15.62
C ALA A 298 -37.42 -12.02 -14.55
N ALA A 299 -37.78 -11.71 -13.31
CA ALA A 299 -36.88 -11.66 -12.16
C ALA A 299 -36.24 -13.05 -11.87
N ILE A 300 -37.05 -14.11 -11.85
CA ILE A 300 -36.55 -15.48 -11.65
C ILE A 300 -35.60 -15.89 -12.77
N LYS A 301 -35.99 -15.69 -14.03
CA LYS A 301 -35.14 -16.03 -15.19
C LYS A 301 -33.80 -15.32 -15.14
N LEU A 302 -33.76 -14.07 -14.70
CA LEU A 302 -32.50 -13.32 -14.52
C LEU A 302 -31.60 -13.98 -13.48
N VAL A 303 -32.15 -14.35 -12.31
CA VAL A 303 -31.41 -14.98 -11.21
C VAL A 303 -30.94 -16.39 -11.59
N GLU A 304 -31.79 -17.18 -12.26
CA GLU A 304 -31.44 -18.51 -12.78
C GLU A 304 -30.32 -18.45 -13.82
N GLY A 305 -30.29 -17.43 -14.66
CA GLY A 305 -29.21 -17.21 -15.61
C GLY A 305 -27.86 -17.05 -14.91
N ILE A 306 -27.83 -16.42 -13.74
CA ILE A 306 -26.58 -16.26 -12.96
C ILE A 306 -26.18 -17.60 -12.33
N ILE A 307 -27.15 -18.34 -11.75
CA ILE A 307 -26.89 -19.64 -11.12
C ILE A 307 -26.31 -20.63 -12.14
N ASN A 308 -26.82 -20.64 -13.35
CA ASN A 308 -26.37 -21.56 -14.40
C ASN A 308 -24.96 -21.25 -14.96
N ASN A 309 -24.44 -20.07 -14.70
CA ASN A 309 -23.14 -19.62 -15.20
C ASN A 309 -21.95 -19.88 -14.25
N GLY A 310 -22.19 -20.44 -13.07
CA GLY A 310 -21.13 -20.76 -12.11
C GLY A 310 -21.66 -21.09 -10.71
N ASP A 311 -20.75 -21.17 -9.72
CA ASP A 311 -21.12 -21.38 -8.32
C ASP A 311 -21.84 -20.15 -7.77
N PRO A 312 -23.17 -20.25 -7.48
CA PRO A 312 -23.93 -19.10 -7.05
C PRO A 312 -23.56 -18.71 -5.61
N LYS A 313 -23.31 -17.42 -5.40
CA LYS A 313 -23.18 -16.89 -4.02
C LYS A 313 -24.52 -17.07 -3.28
N ILE A 314 -24.45 -17.27 -1.97
CA ILE A 314 -25.63 -17.42 -1.10
C ILE A 314 -26.68 -16.33 -1.32
N SER A 315 -26.23 -15.07 -1.55
CA SER A 315 -27.12 -13.94 -1.84
C SER A 315 -28.00 -14.15 -3.07
N ILE A 316 -27.51 -14.87 -4.09
CA ILE A 316 -28.25 -15.18 -5.33
C ILE A 316 -29.30 -16.26 -5.05
N LEU A 317 -28.96 -17.29 -4.29
CA LEU A 317 -29.89 -18.35 -3.90
C LEU A 317 -31.00 -17.81 -3.02
N LEU A 318 -30.66 -16.95 -2.04
CA LEU A 318 -31.64 -16.26 -1.20
C LEU A 318 -32.59 -15.37 -2.02
N MET A 319 -32.04 -14.70 -3.07
CA MET A 319 -32.88 -13.93 -3.98
C MET A 319 -33.83 -14.84 -4.76
N LYS A 320 -33.36 -15.98 -5.29
CA LYS A 320 -34.18 -16.95 -5.97
C LYS A 320 -35.31 -17.44 -5.03
N LEU A 321 -34.97 -17.82 -3.81
CA LEU A 321 -35.94 -18.23 -2.80
C LEU A 321 -36.99 -17.14 -2.55
N LYS A 322 -36.56 -15.88 -2.34
CA LYS A 322 -37.46 -14.74 -2.15
C LYS A 322 -38.47 -14.60 -3.30
N LEU A 323 -37.98 -14.64 -4.55
CA LEU A 323 -38.80 -14.50 -5.75
C LEU A 323 -39.75 -15.70 -5.95
N SER A 324 -39.38 -16.88 -5.46
CA SER A 324 -40.16 -18.11 -5.56
C SER A 324 -41.32 -18.19 -4.56
N LEU A 325 -41.27 -17.38 -3.48
CA LEU A 325 -42.26 -17.44 -2.38
C LEU A 325 -43.75 -17.25 -2.83
N SER A 326 -43.95 -16.45 -3.88
CA SER A 326 -45.27 -16.14 -4.42
C SER A 326 -45.76 -17.14 -5.48
N ILE A 327 -44.85 -18.01 -6.00
CA ILE A 327 -45.11 -18.80 -7.21
C ILE A 327 -45.00 -20.30 -6.97
N GLN A 328 -44.10 -20.73 -6.08
CA GLN A 328 -43.74 -22.12 -5.87
C GLN A 328 -44.51 -22.75 -4.69
N THR A 329 -44.61 -24.08 -4.71
CA THR A 329 -45.21 -24.86 -3.62
C THR A 329 -44.28 -24.93 -2.41
N PRO A 330 -44.84 -25.19 -1.18
CA PRO A 330 -44.02 -25.36 0.03
C PRO A 330 -42.93 -26.43 -0.10
N THR A 331 -43.20 -27.49 -0.88
CA THR A 331 -42.25 -28.59 -1.09
C THR A 331 -41.06 -28.14 -1.94
N GLU A 332 -41.30 -27.39 -3.03
CA GLU A 332 -40.25 -26.85 -3.87
C GLU A 332 -39.39 -25.81 -3.13
N LEU A 333 -40.01 -24.96 -2.31
CA LEU A 333 -39.32 -24.01 -1.44
C LEU A 333 -38.46 -24.73 -0.40
N GLY A 334 -38.94 -25.87 0.17
CA GLY A 334 -38.17 -26.70 1.09
C GLY A 334 -36.86 -27.18 0.45
N HIS A 335 -36.91 -27.71 -0.77
CA HIS A 335 -35.70 -28.12 -1.50
C HIS A 335 -34.71 -26.98 -1.73
N GLN A 336 -35.18 -25.78 -2.08
CA GLN A 336 -34.31 -24.63 -2.23
C GLN A 336 -33.61 -24.21 -0.92
N ILE A 337 -34.34 -24.33 0.21
CA ILE A 337 -33.77 -24.06 1.53
C ILE A 337 -32.70 -25.10 1.86
N ASP A 338 -32.93 -26.37 1.58
CA ASP A 338 -31.96 -27.45 1.81
C ASP A 338 -30.68 -27.23 0.96
N ASP A 339 -30.83 -26.81 -0.30
CA ASP A 339 -29.70 -26.47 -1.15
C ASP A 339 -28.86 -25.31 -0.59
N ILE A 340 -29.50 -24.27 -0.04
CA ILE A 340 -28.82 -23.13 0.59
C ILE A 340 -28.10 -23.58 1.87
N LEU A 341 -28.73 -24.42 2.70
CA LEU A 341 -28.12 -24.93 3.92
C LEU A 341 -26.87 -25.77 3.62
N ASN A 342 -26.95 -26.66 2.62
CA ASN A 342 -25.81 -27.45 2.17
C ASN A 342 -24.64 -26.60 1.68
N GLN A 343 -24.92 -25.46 1.02
CA GLN A 343 -23.85 -24.54 0.60
C GLN A 343 -23.22 -23.76 1.76
N ILE A 344 -24.01 -23.43 2.79
CA ILE A 344 -23.48 -22.77 3.99
C ILE A 344 -22.56 -23.73 4.75
N GLU A 345 -22.94 -24.98 4.92
CA GLU A 345 -22.13 -26.01 5.61
C GLU A 345 -20.79 -26.24 4.89
N ASN A 346 -20.76 -26.24 3.56
CA ASN A 346 -19.52 -26.40 2.77
C ASN A 346 -18.56 -25.18 2.79
N ILE A 347 -18.95 -24.04 3.35
CA ILE A 347 -18.10 -22.84 3.50
C ILE A 347 -17.39 -22.85 4.86
N ASP A 348 -17.99 -23.52 5.86
CA ASP A 348 -17.45 -23.59 7.24
C ASP A 348 -16.42 -24.74 7.42
N ASP A 349 -16.30 -25.64 6.45
CA ASP A 349 -15.28 -26.69 6.34
C ASP A 349 -14.08 -26.21 5.46
#